data_5868411de7e55956003960920a886b6f
#
_entry.id   5868411de7e55956003960920a886b6f
#
_cell.length_a   1.000
_cell.length_b   1.000
_cell.length_c   1.000
_cell.angle_alpha   90.00
_cell.angle_beta   90.00
_cell.angle_gamma   90.00
#
_symmetry.space_group_name_H-M   'P 1'
#
loop_
_entity.id
_entity.type
_entity.pdbx_description
1 polymer ?
#
loop_
_entity_poly.entity_id
_entity_poly.type
_entity_poly.pdbx_seq_one_letter_code
_entity_poly.pdbx_strand_id
1 'polypeptide(L)'
;MIPLLDILNSNILIVDDQPANVMLLERMLANVGYVRLTSTTDSREVAELHLINNYDLILLDLQMPNMDGFDVMAQLREAQPNAYLPVLVITAQPHHKLHALKVGAKDFVTKPFELAEVLARVHNMLEVRSLHKTLQSYNDLLEQRVQERTADLHESYLDTIFTMTRAAEHKDEDTGAHVQRISYYSRELAKILGMNEVFADEIFIASPMHDIGKIGIPDRILLKPSGFTPDEWEIMKSHAAMGAKILGNSKSRYLNMGSEIALNHHERWDGGGYPAGKQGEEIPLSARIMNICDVYDALRSKRPYKAAFDHKTAVEIITRGDGRTHPEHFDPVILAAFSQHHQMFADIFASL
;
A
#
# COMPACT_ATOMS: atom_id res chain seq x y z
N MET A 1 -10.47 -11.63 -30.58
CA MET A 1 -11.83 -11.79 -31.12
C MET A 1 -12.64 -12.49 -30.05
N ILE A 2 -13.75 -11.91 -29.65
CA ILE A 2 -14.63 -12.52 -28.64
C ILE A 2 -15.32 -13.72 -29.30
N PRO A 3 -15.40 -14.87 -28.58
CA PRO A 3 -16.15 -16.01 -29.13
C PRO A 3 -17.61 -15.63 -29.40
N LEU A 4 -18.13 -15.96 -30.53
CA LEU A 4 -19.54 -15.69 -30.92
C LEU A 4 -20.53 -16.25 -29.87
N LEU A 5 -20.18 -17.38 -29.26
CA LEU A 5 -20.99 -18.04 -28.24
C LEU A 5 -21.17 -17.15 -26.98
N ASP A 6 -20.15 -16.36 -26.60
CA ASP A 6 -20.24 -15.46 -25.45
C ASP A 6 -21.18 -14.30 -25.72
N ILE A 7 -21.19 -13.79 -26.96
CA ILE A 7 -22.10 -12.73 -27.38
C ILE A 7 -23.55 -13.24 -27.41
N LEU A 8 -23.80 -14.45 -27.91
CA LEU A 8 -25.13 -15.06 -27.96
C LEU A 8 -25.68 -15.43 -26.56
N ASN A 9 -24.82 -15.59 -25.57
CA ASN A 9 -25.19 -15.83 -24.18
C ASN A 9 -25.40 -14.55 -23.36
N SER A 10 -25.32 -13.37 -23.95
CA SER A 10 -25.54 -12.10 -23.27
C SER A 10 -26.98 -11.94 -22.78
N ASN A 11 -27.14 -11.31 -21.62
CA ASN A 11 -28.43 -11.01 -21.02
C ASN A 11 -29.02 -9.76 -21.69
N ILE A 12 -30.14 -9.88 -22.40
CA ILE A 12 -30.80 -8.78 -23.13
C ILE A 12 -32.15 -8.50 -22.50
N LEU A 13 -32.42 -7.23 -22.16
CA LEU A 13 -33.75 -6.77 -21.77
C LEU A 13 -34.43 -6.03 -22.92
N ILE A 14 -35.68 -6.37 -23.19
CA ILE A 14 -36.55 -5.73 -24.22
C ILE A 14 -37.65 -4.98 -23.48
N VAL A 15 -37.78 -3.68 -23.74
CA VAL A 15 -38.73 -2.78 -23.09
C VAL A 15 -39.56 -2.03 -24.14
N ASP A 16 -40.84 -2.35 -24.25
CA ASP A 16 -41.78 -1.68 -25.17
C ASP A 16 -43.19 -1.88 -24.59
N ASP A 17 -44.00 -0.82 -24.50
CA ASP A 17 -45.34 -0.88 -23.92
C ASP A 17 -46.35 -1.70 -24.76
N GLN A 18 -45.97 -2.02 -26.01
CA GLN A 18 -46.79 -2.82 -26.92
C GLN A 18 -46.30 -4.28 -26.95
N PRO A 19 -47.11 -5.26 -26.46
CA PRO A 19 -46.71 -6.67 -26.43
C PRO A 19 -46.36 -7.23 -27.82
N ALA A 20 -46.95 -6.69 -28.88
CA ALA A 20 -46.64 -7.11 -30.24
C ALA A 20 -45.20 -6.78 -30.70
N ASN A 21 -44.68 -5.62 -30.26
CA ASN A 21 -43.29 -5.22 -30.53
C ASN A 21 -42.30 -6.08 -29.71
N VAL A 22 -42.61 -6.33 -28.44
CA VAL A 22 -41.85 -7.23 -27.59
C VAL A 22 -41.70 -8.61 -28.21
N MET A 23 -42.83 -9.23 -28.59
CA MET A 23 -42.85 -10.55 -29.25
C MET A 23 -42.07 -10.58 -30.56
N LEU A 24 -42.15 -9.49 -31.35
CA LEU A 24 -41.38 -9.38 -32.60
C LEU A 24 -39.87 -9.39 -32.31
N LEU A 25 -39.40 -8.55 -31.40
CA LEU A 25 -37.97 -8.43 -31.05
C LEU A 25 -37.45 -9.72 -30.42
N GLU A 26 -38.20 -10.34 -29.50
CA GLU A 26 -37.85 -11.64 -28.94
C GLU A 26 -37.65 -12.72 -30.02
N ARG A 27 -38.60 -12.86 -30.92
CA ARG A 27 -38.51 -13.85 -32.03
C ARG A 27 -37.32 -13.56 -32.92
N MET A 28 -37.09 -12.29 -33.23
CA MET A 28 -35.96 -11.86 -34.08
C MET A 28 -34.64 -12.27 -33.48
N LEU A 29 -34.42 -11.97 -32.19
CA LEU A 29 -33.18 -12.29 -31.48
C LEU A 29 -33.03 -13.79 -31.25
N ALA A 30 -34.09 -14.48 -30.84
CA ALA A 30 -34.04 -15.93 -30.60
C ALA A 30 -33.70 -16.70 -31.89
N ASN A 31 -34.23 -16.27 -33.07
CA ASN A 31 -33.94 -16.92 -34.34
C ASN A 31 -32.47 -16.88 -34.78
N VAL A 32 -31.68 -15.91 -34.28
CA VAL A 32 -30.24 -15.83 -34.56
C VAL A 32 -29.39 -16.39 -33.45
N GLY A 33 -30.02 -16.97 -32.38
CA GLY A 33 -29.34 -17.72 -31.35
C GLY A 33 -29.11 -17.02 -30.01
N TYR A 34 -29.68 -15.82 -29.79
CA TYR A 34 -29.66 -15.22 -28.44
C TYR A 34 -30.62 -15.99 -27.53
N VAL A 35 -30.11 -16.48 -26.38
CA VAL A 35 -30.84 -17.42 -25.52
C VAL A 35 -31.32 -16.82 -24.19
N ARG A 36 -30.78 -15.66 -23.82
CA ARG A 36 -31.09 -15.01 -22.52
C ARG A 36 -31.84 -13.71 -22.77
N LEU A 37 -33.09 -13.83 -23.13
CA LEU A 37 -33.98 -12.71 -23.40
C LEU A 37 -34.96 -12.57 -22.26
N THR A 38 -35.10 -11.37 -21.75
CA THR A 38 -36.14 -10.94 -20.80
C THR A 38 -36.87 -9.76 -21.40
N SER A 39 -38.14 -9.64 -21.13
CA SER A 39 -38.95 -8.51 -21.61
C SER A 39 -39.85 -7.97 -20.52
N THR A 40 -40.19 -6.69 -20.63
CA THR A 40 -41.24 -6.05 -19.82
C THR A 40 -42.01 -5.03 -20.67
N THR A 41 -43.27 -4.86 -20.32
CA THR A 41 -44.12 -3.79 -20.88
C THR A 41 -44.32 -2.63 -19.88
N ASP A 42 -43.71 -2.74 -18.68
CA ASP A 42 -43.72 -1.69 -17.66
C ASP A 42 -42.34 -1.04 -17.52
N SER A 43 -42.25 0.19 -17.98
CA SER A 43 -40.99 0.97 -17.92
C SER A 43 -40.44 1.21 -16.50
N ARG A 44 -41.31 1.15 -15.48
CA ARG A 44 -40.96 1.40 -14.08
C ARG A 44 -40.13 0.27 -13.43
N GLU A 45 -40.23 -0.95 -14.00
CA GLU A 45 -39.51 -2.13 -13.46
C GLU A 45 -38.09 -2.23 -14.00
N VAL A 46 -37.72 -1.48 -15.03
CA VAL A 46 -36.47 -1.66 -15.78
C VAL A 46 -35.23 -1.50 -14.88
N ALA A 47 -35.19 -0.48 -14.03
CA ALA A 47 -34.04 -0.25 -13.15
C ALA A 47 -33.87 -1.39 -12.12
N GLU A 48 -34.96 -1.85 -11.52
CA GLU A 48 -34.94 -2.97 -10.56
C GLU A 48 -34.55 -4.29 -11.26
N LEU A 49 -35.16 -4.57 -12.40
CA LEU A 49 -34.83 -5.74 -13.22
C LEU A 49 -33.34 -5.75 -13.62
N HIS A 50 -32.78 -4.59 -13.95
CA HIS A 50 -31.35 -4.49 -14.28
C HIS A 50 -30.45 -4.76 -13.06
N LEU A 51 -30.77 -4.23 -11.90
CA LEU A 51 -30.02 -4.48 -10.65
C LEU A 51 -29.99 -5.97 -10.27
N ILE A 52 -31.12 -6.68 -10.51
CA ILE A 52 -31.21 -8.12 -10.19
C ILE A 52 -30.49 -8.99 -11.22
N ASN A 53 -30.68 -8.71 -12.52
CA ASN A 53 -30.27 -9.61 -13.60
C ASN A 53 -28.98 -9.19 -14.30
N ASN A 54 -28.45 -7.99 -14.07
CA ASN A 54 -27.24 -7.44 -14.70
C ASN A 54 -27.22 -7.59 -16.23
N TYR A 55 -28.21 -6.97 -16.90
CA TYR A 55 -28.32 -7.06 -18.36
C TYR A 55 -27.10 -6.47 -19.08
N ASP A 56 -26.78 -7.06 -20.22
CA ASP A 56 -25.67 -6.64 -21.09
C ASP A 56 -26.08 -5.64 -22.16
N LEU A 57 -27.37 -5.61 -22.49
CA LEU A 57 -27.96 -4.70 -23.43
C LEU A 57 -29.43 -4.48 -23.06
N ILE A 58 -29.90 -3.25 -23.19
CA ILE A 58 -31.33 -2.92 -23.12
C ILE A 58 -31.79 -2.38 -24.45
N LEU A 59 -32.83 -3.01 -25.04
CA LEU A 59 -33.60 -2.45 -26.17
C LEU A 59 -34.77 -1.69 -25.57
N LEU A 60 -34.86 -0.39 -25.82
CA LEU A 60 -35.77 0.49 -25.12
C LEU A 60 -36.60 1.33 -26.10
N ASP A 61 -37.93 1.19 -26.04
CA ASP A 61 -38.79 2.18 -26.69
C ASP A 61 -38.78 3.51 -25.90
N LEU A 62 -38.83 4.62 -26.60
CA LEU A 62 -38.92 5.94 -25.97
C LEU A 62 -40.34 6.33 -25.59
N GLN A 63 -41.32 5.88 -26.37
CA GLN A 63 -42.70 6.33 -26.24
C GLN A 63 -43.53 5.31 -25.44
N MET A 64 -43.42 5.39 -24.14
CA MET A 64 -44.21 4.54 -23.24
C MET A 64 -45.05 5.39 -22.29
N PRO A 65 -46.24 4.89 -21.87
CA PRO A 65 -47.07 5.59 -20.89
C PRO A 65 -46.44 5.62 -19.51
N ASN A 66 -46.77 6.62 -18.72
CA ASN A 66 -46.35 6.84 -17.33
C ASN A 66 -44.86 7.23 -17.13
N MET A 67 -43.91 6.52 -17.73
CA MET A 67 -42.49 6.78 -17.69
C MET A 67 -41.91 6.58 -19.07
N ASP A 68 -41.33 7.61 -19.64
CA ASP A 68 -40.75 7.53 -20.99
C ASP A 68 -39.33 6.91 -20.95
N GLY A 69 -38.81 6.57 -22.12
CA GLY A 69 -37.47 5.95 -22.18
C GLY A 69 -36.33 6.86 -21.73
N PHE A 70 -36.52 8.18 -21.73
CA PHE A 70 -35.50 9.09 -21.19
C PHE A 70 -35.44 9.03 -19.67
N ASP A 71 -36.58 8.93 -19.00
CA ASP A 71 -36.69 8.75 -17.56
C ASP A 71 -36.03 7.41 -17.14
N VAL A 72 -36.31 6.34 -17.89
CA VAL A 72 -35.66 5.03 -17.68
C VAL A 72 -34.14 5.14 -17.78
N MET A 73 -33.61 5.80 -18.81
CA MET A 73 -32.16 5.98 -18.93
C MET A 73 -31.56 6.81 -17.80
N ALA A 74 -32.30 7.82 -17.32
CA ALA A 74 -31.85 8.61 -16.16
C ALA A 74 -31.76 7.76 -14.90
N GLN A 75 -32.78 6.94 -14.59
CA GLN A 75 -32.77 6.02 -13.44
C GLN A 75 -31.65 4.97 -13.54
N LEU A 76 -31.42 4.38 -14.71
CA LEU A 76 -30.33 3.42 -14.91
C LEU A 76 -28.96 4.06 -14.63
N ARG A 77 -28.77 5.33 -15.03
CA ARG A 77 -27.53 6.07 -14.76
C ARG A 77 -27.36 6.40 -13.29
N GLU A 78 -28.42 6.80 -12.61
CA GLU A 78 -28.39 7.07 -11.16
C GLU A 78 -28.08 5.79 -10.36
N ALA A 79 -28.66 4.65 -10.77
CA ALA A 79 -28.44 3.37 -10.11
C ALA A 79 -26.99 2.86 -10.26
N GLN A 80 -26.35 3.12 -11.42
CA GLN A 80 -24.98 2.67 -11.73
C GLN A 80 -24.19 3.74 -12.51
N PRO A 81 -23.70 4.81 -11.87
CA PRO A 81 -23.11 5.97 -12.55
C PRO A 81 -21.87 5.65 -13.41
N ASN A 82 -21.10 4.62 -13.02
CA ASN A 82 -19.83 4.25 -13.66
C ASN A 82 -19.92 2.99 -14.54
N ALA A 83 -21.11 2.38 -14.66
CA ALA A 83 -21.27 1.17 -15.45
C ALA A 83 -21.43 1.48 -16.94
N TYR A 84 -20.70 0.76 -17.78
CA TYR A 84 -20.95 0.78 -19.22
C TYR A 84 -22.11 -0.17 -19.55
N LEU A 85 -23.34 0.34 -19.50
CA LEU A 85 -24.54 -0.36 -19.94
C LEU A 85 -25.01 0.19 -21.30
N PRO A 86 -24.90 -0.55 -22.40
CA PRO A 86 -25.42 -0.09 -23.66
C PRO A 86 -26.96 -0.15 -23.70
N VAL A 87 -27.57 0.95 -24.13
CA VAL A 87 -29.01 1.06 -24.39
C VAL A 87 -29.21 1.35 -25.87
N LEU A 88 -29.91 0.45 -26.59
CA LEU A 88 -30.35 0.63 -27.96
C LEU A 88 -31.77 1.18 -27.94
N VAL A 89 -31.92 2.42 -28.34
CA VAL A 89 -33.22 3.10 -28.38
C VAL A 89 -33.95 2.74 -29.67
N ILE A 90 -35.22 2.36 -29.56
CA ILE A 90 -36.12 2.08 -30.70
C ILE A 90 -37.23 3.12 -30.69
N THR A 91 -37.32 3.97 -31.72
CA THR A 91 -38.27 5.10 -31.71
C THR A 91 -38.95 5.31 -33.06
N ALA A 92 -40.21 5.75 -33.06
CA ALA A 92 -40.93 6.18 -34.26
C ALA A 92 -40.59 7.62 -34.69
N GLN A 93 -39.94 8.42 -33.82
CA GLN A 93 -39.71 9.84 -34.03
C GLN A 93 -38.22 10.16 -34.32
N PRO A 94 -37.85 10.50 -35.55
CA PRO A 94 -36.48 10.77 -35.96
C PRO A 94 -35.81 11.94 -35.22
N HIS A 95 -36.56 12.92 -34.74
CA HIS A 95 -36.02 14.10 -34.03
C HIS A 95 -35.52 13.80 -32.60
N HIS A 96 -35.94 12.69 -31.98
CA HIS A 96 -35.44 12.27 -30.67
C HIS A 96 -34.04 11.64 -30.71
N LYS A 97 -33.50 11.31 -31.88
CA LYS A 97 -32.19 10.65 -32.05
C LYS A 97 -31.04 11.37 -31.34
N LEU A 98 -30.89 12.67 -31.64
CA LEU A 98 -29.81 13.47 -31.08
C LEU A 98 -29.96 13.65 -29.56
N HIS A 99 -31.20 13.73 -29.08
CA HIS A 99 -31.48 13.83 -27.67
C HIS A 99 -31.17 12.51 -26.93
N ALA A 100 -31.59 11.38 -27.47
CA ALA A 100 -31.30 10.06 -26.91
C ALA A 100 -29.79 9.82 -26.77
N LEU A 101 -29.00 10.13 -27.81
CA LEU A 101 -27.53 10.00 -27.72
C LEU A 101 -26.91 10.94 -26.68
N LYS A 102 -27.40 12.19 -26.54
CA LYS A 102 -26.92 13.14 -25.52
C LYS A 102 -27.23 12.68 -24.10
N VAL A 103 -28.41 12.03 -23.92
CA VAL A 103 -28.83 11.51 -22.60
C VAL A 103 -28.14 10.19 -22.24
N GLY A 104 -27.50 9.52 -23.23
CA GLY A 104 -26.64 8.36 -22.94
C GLY A 104 -26.97 7.08 -23.66
N ALA A 105 -28.00 7.08 -24.56
CA ALA A 105 -28.18 5.95 -25.48
C ALA A 105 -26.90 5.76 -26.29
N LYS A 106 -26.52 4.52 -26.50
CA LYS A 106 -25.32 4.20 -27.30
C LYS A 106 -25.59 4.14 -28.79
N ASP A 107 -26.84 3.81 -29.16
CA ASP A 107 -27.29 3.80 -30.54
C ASP A 107 -28.82 3.87 -30.59
N PHE A 108 -29.39 4.01 -31.79
CA PHE A 108 -30.83 4.07 -31.97
C PHE A 108 -31.27 3.38 -33.28
N VAL A 109 -32.53 2.92 -33.33
CA VAL A 109 -33.21 2.38 -34.52
C VAL A 109 -34.54 3.10 -34.68
N THR A 110 -34.91 3.36 -35.93
CA THR A 110 -36.19 4.05 -36.25
C THR A 110 -37.25 3.06 -36.69
N LYS A 111 -38.45 3.13 -36.12
CA LYS A 111 -39.62 2.38 -36.59
C LYS A 111 -40.18 3.05 -37.86
N PRO A 112 -40.54 2.30 -38.95
CA PRO A 112 -40.34 0.86 -39.13
C PRO A 112 -38.84 0.55 -39.37
N PHE A 113 -38.36 -0.58 -38.86
CA PHE A 113 -36.96 -0.99 -38.97
C PHE A 113 -36.81 -2.30 -39.75
N GLU A 114 -35.63 -2.47 -40.33
CA GLU A 114 -35.22 -3.72 -40.95
C GLU A 114 -34.57 -4.66 -39.90
N LEU A 115 -34.91 -5.95 -40.01
CA LEU A 115 -34.34 -6.99 -39.14
C LEU A 115 -32.81 -6.95 -39.09
N ALA A 116 -32.17 -6.85 -40.26
CA ALA A 116 -30.71 -6.85 -40.38
C ALA A 116 -30.06 -5.66 -39.66
N GLU A 117 -30.72 -4.48 -39.66
CA GLU A 117 -30.22 -3.30 -38.96
C GLU A 117 -30.21 -3.53 -37.45
N VAL A 118 -31.34 -3.99 -36.88
CA VAL A 118 -31.42 -4.25 -35.42
C VAL A 118 -30.38 -5.28 -34.98
N LEU A 119 -30.27 -6.40 -35.69
CA LEU A 119 -29.34 -7.48 -35.38
C LEU A 119 -27.88 -7.02 -35.47
N ALA A 120 -27.50 -6.24 -36.46
CA ALA A 120 -26.14 -5.71 -36.59
C ALA A 120 -25.79 -4.78 -35.40
N ARG A 121 -26.71 -3.88 -35.01
CA ARG A 121 -26.51 -2.97 -33.88
C ARG A 121 -26.42 -3.71 -32.55
N VAL A 122 -27.33 -4.65 -32.28
CA VAL A 122 -27.32 -5.51 -31.10
C VAL A 122 -26.00 -6.25 -31.01
N HIS A 123 -25.56 -6.88 -32.09
CA HIS A 123 -24.29 -7.62 -32.11
C HIS A 123 -23.08 -6.72 -31.78
N ASN A 124 -22.96 -5.58 -32.48
CA ASN A 124 -21.85 -4.64 -32.23
C ASN A 124 -21.85 -4.09 -30.81
N MET A 125 -23.02 -3.76 -30.26
CA MET A 125 -23.12 -3.25 -28.90
C MET A 125 -22.75 -4.30 -27.85
N LEU A 126 -23.14 -5.55 -28.06
CA LEU A 126 -22.77 -6.66 -27.17
C LEU A 126 -21.29 -7.02 -27.29
N GLU A 127 -20.68 -6.92 -28.47
CA GLU A 127 -19.25 -7.09 -28.66
C GLU A 127 -18.47 -6.04 -27.84
N VAL A 128 -18.84 -4.77 -27.97
CA VAL A 128 -18.24 -3.68 -27.18
C VAL A 128 -18.46 -3.88 -25.68
N ARG A 129 -19.67 -4.30 -25.27
CA ARG A 129 -19.97 -4.61 -23.85
C ARG A 129 -19.08 -5.72 -23.31
N SER A 130 -18.89 -6.80 -24.06
CA SER A 130 -18.04 -7.92 -23.68
C SER A 130 -16.58 -7.51 -23.56
N LEU A 131 -16.08 -6.67 -24.49
CA LEU A 131 -14.74 -6.09 -24.40
C LEU A 131 -14.56 -5.24 -23.13
N HIS A 132 -15.55 -4.41 -22.78
CA HIS A 132 -15.54 -3.63 -21.56
C HIS A 132 -15.48 -4.50 -20.30
N LYS A 133 -16.30 -5.56 -20.22
CA LYS A 133 -16.27 -6.51 -19.10
C LYS A 133 -14.91 -7.19 -18.97
N THR A 134 -14.36 -7.63 -20.10
CA THR A 134 -13.05 -8.27 -20.14
C THR A 134 -11.96 -7.31 -19.65
N LEU A 135 -11.97 -6.07 -20.15
CA LEU A 135 -10.99 -5.05 -19.72
C LEU A 135 -11.09 -4.76 -18.22
N GLN A 136 -12.31 -4.63 -17.70
CA GLN A 136 -12.53 -4.41 -16.28
C GLN A 136 -11.98 -5.57 -15.43
N SER A 137 -12.29 -6.81 -15.80
CA SER A 137 -11.76 -8.00 -15.11
C SER A 137 -10.22 -8.06 -15.15
N TYR A 138 -9.60 -7.66 -16.26
CA TYR A 138 -8.14 -7.58 -16.36
C TYR A 138 -7.55 -6.49 -15.45
N ASN A 139 -8.20 -5.33 -15.37
CA ASN A 139 -7.76 -4.26 -14.47
C ASN A 139 -7.82 -4.70 -13.00
N ASP A 140 -8.93 -5.30 -12.57
CA ASP A 140 -9.09 -5.81 -11.21
C ASP A 140 -8.01 -6.87 -10.88
N LEU A 141 -7.74 -7.79 -11.83
CA LEU A 141 -6.68 -8.80 -11.68
C LEU A 141 -5.29 -8.18 -11.62
N LEU A 142 -5.03 -7.14 -12.44
CA LEU A 142 -3.74 -6.45 -12.44
C LEU A 142 -3.52 -5.68 -11.14
N GLU A 143 -4.54 -5.00 -10.61
CA GLU A 143 -4.48 -4.32 -9.32
C GLU A 143 -4.17 -5.30 -8.18
N GLN A 144 -4.86 -6.44 -8.16
CA GLN A 144 -4.57 -7.50 -7.20
C GLN A 144 -3.11 -8.00 -7.32
N ARG A 145 -2.64 -8.28 -8.53
CA ARG A 145 -1.26 -8.74 -8.75
C ARG A 145 -0.21 -7.71 -8.37
N VAL A 146 -0.49 -6.42 -8.61
CA VAL A 146 0.40 -5.34 -8.19
C VAL A 146 0.50 -5.30 -6.67
N GLN A 147 -0.62 -5.43 -5.95
CA GLN A 147 -0.63 -5.46 -4.49
C GLN A 147 0.16 -6.67 -3.95
N GLU A 148 -0.11 -7.88 -4.46
CA GLU A 148 0.61 -9.09 -4.08
C GLU A 148 2.12 -8.97 -4.32
N ARG A 149 2.53 -8.54 -5.53
CA ARG A 149 3.94 -8.38 -5.87
C ARG A 149 4.65 -7.29 -5.07
N THR A 150 3.94 -6.22 -4.72
CA THR A 150 4.51 -5.16 -3.89
C THR A 150 4.74 -5.65 -2.46
N ALA A 151 3.82 -6.46 -1.92
CA ALA A 151 3.99 -7.08 -0.60
C ALA A 151 5.16 -8.07 -0.59
N ASP A 152 5.23 -8.98 -1.58
CA ASP A 152 6.33 -9.95 -1.73
C ASP A 152 7.71 -9.25 -1.83
N LEU A 153 7.79 -8.18 -2.63
CA LEU A 153 9.01 -7.40 -2.78
C LEU A 153 9.41 -6.72 -1.47
N HIS A 154 8.44 -6.19 -0.73
CA HIS A 154 8.69 -5.53 0.55
C HIS A 154 9.23 -6.54 1.58
N GLU A 155 8.60 -7.71 1.69
CA GLU A 155 9.05 -8.79 2.57
C GLU A 155 10.47 -9.27 2.20
N SER A 156 10.73 -9.54 0.92
CA SER A 156 12.05 -9.95 0.43
C SER A 156 13.11 -8.90 0.69
N TYR A 157 12.75 -7.62 0.57
CA TYR A 157 13.65 -6.51 0.84
C TYR A 157 14.03 -6.44 2.32
N LEU A 158 13.04 -6.57 3.21
CA LEU A 158 13.26 -6.64 4.66
C LEU A 158 14.15 -7.81 5.03
N ASP A 159 13.85 -9.01 4.54
CA ASP A 159 14.63 -10.21 4.84
C ASP A 159 16.09 -10.07 4.39
N THR A 160 16.31 -9.46 3.23
CA THR A 160 17.66 -9.16 2.72
C THR A 160 18.41 -8.20 3.65
N ILE A 161 17.78 -7.09 4.06
CA ILE A 161 18.40 -6.10 4.97
C ILE A 161 18.74 -6.76 6.32
N PHE A 162 17.77 -7.43 6.93
CA PHE A 162 17.99 -8.10 8.23
C PHE A 162 19.07 -9.19 8.14
N THR A 163 19.11 -9.93 7.05
CA THR A 163 20.14 -10.95 6.84
C THR A 163 21.53 -10.36 6.69
N MET A 164 21.67 -9.28 5.91
CA MET A 164 22.94 -8.56 5.77
C MET A 164 23.40 -7.93 7.06
N THR A 165 22.48 -7.33 7.83
CA THR A 165 22.79 -6.72 9.13
C THR A 165 23.22 -7.78 10.14
N ARG A 166 22.50 -8.89 10.24
CA ARG A 166 22.90 -10.03 11.09
C ARG A 166 24.28 -10.59 10.72
N ALA A 167 24.58 -10.66 9.41
CA ALA A 167 25.89 -11.11 8.96
C ALA A 167 27.02 -10.15 9.37
N ALA A 168 26.77 -8.84 9.36
CA ALA A 168 27.72 -7.85 9.84
C ALA A 168 27.92 -7.92 11.37
N GLU A 169 26.85 -8.08 12.12
CA GLU A 169 26.88 -8.19 13.59
C GLU A 169 27.41 -9.52 14.10
N HIS A 170 27.34 -10.59 13.30
CA HIS A 170 27.92 -11.89 13.68
C HIS A 170 29.43 -11.81 13.99
N LYS A 171 30.10 -10.76 13.53
CA LYS A 171 31.48 -10.46 13.92
C LYS A 171 31.63 -9.98 15.37
N ASP A 172 30.59 -9.37 15.96
CA ASP A 172 30.66 -8.68 17.28
C ASP A 172 29.93 -9.44 18.40
N GLU A 173 29.59 -10.73 18.23
CA GLU A 173 28.86 -11.56 19.19
C GLU A 173 27.45 -11.04 19.57
N ASP A 174 26.94 -9.97 18.93
CA ASP A 174 25.57 -9.52 19.14
C ASP A 174 24.56 -10.47 18.48
N THR A 175 23.46 -10.71 19.16
CA THR A 175 22.47 -11.70 18.72
C THR A 175 21.49 -11.10 17.72
N GLY A 176 20.99 -11.89 16.75
CA GLY A 176 19.98 -11.44 15.79
C GLY A 176 18.71 -10.84 16.43
N ALA A 177 18.48 -11.10 17.72
CA ALA A 177 17.40 -10.49 18.50
C ALA A 177 17.61 -8.98 18.74
N HIS A 178 18.86 -8.50 18.91
CA HIS A 178 19.18 -7.08 19.03
C HIS A 178 18.67 -6.30 17.81
N VAL A 179 19.01 -6.76 16.61
CA VAL A 179 18.59 -6.15 15.34
C VAL A 179 17.08 -5.94 15.29
N GLN A 180 16.32 -6.98 15.66
CA GLN A 180 14.85 -6.90 15.64
C GLN A 180 14.34 -5.92 16.71
N ARG A 181 14.84 -6.00 17.93
CA ARG A 181 14.41 -5.12 19.02
C ARG A 181 14.64 -3.65 18.69
N ILE A 182 15.81 -3.30 18.14
CA ILE A 182 16.15 -1.94 17.70
C ILE A 182 15.13 -1.40 16.69
N SER A 183 14.71 -2.21 15.72
CA SER A 183 13.66 -1.83 14.76
C SER A 183 12.36 -1.44 15.46
N TYR A 184 11.90 -2.29 16.37
CA TYR A 184 10.64 -2.05 17.09
C TYR A 184 10.72 -0.87 18.03
N TYR A 185 11.81 -0.73 18.82
CA TYR A 185 11.99 0.43 19.70
C TYR A 185 11.95 1.74 18.93
N SER A 186 12.73 1.81 17.83
CA SER A 186 12.84 3.03 17.04
C SER A 186 11.52 3.41 16.40
N ARG A 187 10.76 2.45 15.86
CA ARG A 187 9.44 2.67 15.26
C ARG A 187 8.42 3.17 16.28
N GLU A 188 8.29 2.47 17.40
CA GLU A 188 7.30 2.82 18.41
C GLU A 188 7.63 4.16 19.07
N LEU A 189 8.91 4.45 19.30
CA LEU A 189 9.34 5.75 19.82
C LEU A 189 9.07 6.87 18.80
N ALA A 190 9.29 6.64 17.50
CA ALA A 190 8.94 7.59 16.46
C ALA A 190 7.43 7.89 16.43
N LYS A 191 6.57 6.88 16.59
CA LYS A 191 5.11 7.05 16.69
C LYS A 191 4.72 7.88 17.93
N ILE A 192 5.30 7.59 19.08
CA ILE A 192 5.08 8.35 20.33
C ILE A 192 5.47 9.82 20.16
N LEU A 193 6.51 10.10 19.39
CA LEU A 193 6.97 11.45 19.06
C LEU A 193 6.08 12.13 18.00
N GLY A 194 5.01 11.50 17.52
CA GLY A 194 4.07 12.06 16.55
C GLY A 194 4.54 12.03 15.10
N MET A 195 5.55 11.22 14.78
CA MET A 195 6.00 11.05 13.40
C MET A 195 4.97 10.29 12.58
N ASN A 196 4.88 10.60 11.28
CA ASN A 196 3.97 9.91 10.37
C ASN A 196 4.40 8.46 10.12
N GLU A 197 3.47 7.63 9.61
CA GLU A 197 3.73 6.21 9.35
C GLU A 197 4.90 5.99 8.37
N VAL A 198 5.11 6.89 7.42
CA VAL A 198 6.22 6.78 6.46
C VAL A 198 7.57 6.84 7.18
N PHE A 199 7.75 7.80 8.09
CA PHE A 199 8.97 7.91 8.89
C PHE A 199 9.13 6.72 9.85
N ALA A 200 8.02 6.28 10.48
CA ALA A 200 8.03 5.14 11.39
C ALA A 200 8.43 3.83 10.67
N ASP A 201 7.97 3.63 9.44
CA ASP A 201 8.37 2.48 8.62
C ASP A 201 9.80 2.60 8.11
N GLU A 202 10.22 3.80 7.74
CA GLU A 202 11.60 4.04 7.32
C GLU A 202 12.60 3.75 8.44
N ILE A 203 12.36 4.26 9.65
CA ILE A 203 13.28 4.04 10.78
C ILE A 203 13.25 2.58 11.25
N PHE A 204 12.12 1.87 11.14
CA PHE A 204 12.03 0.44 11.43
C PHE A 204 13.01 -0.38 10.59
N ILE A 205 13.13 -0.04 9.31
CA ILE A 205 13.99 -0.73 8.35
C ILE A 205 15.44 -0.23 8.44
N ALA A 206 15.63 1.04 8.74
CA ALA A 206 16.93 1.70 8.71
C ALA A 206 17.76 1.50 9.99
N SER A 207 17.11 1.50 11.16
CA SER A 207 17.81 1.45 12.45
C SER A 207 18.68 0.19 12.67
N PRO A 208 18.31 -1.01 12.17
CA PRO A 208 19.20 -2.18 12.24
C PRO A 208 20.58 -1.96 11.63
N MET A 209 20.69 -1.11 10.63
CA MET A 209 21.93 -0.90 9.86
C MET A 209 22.93 0.04 10.55
N HIS A 210 22.64 0.54 11.77
CA HIS A 210 23.47 1.52 12.47
C HIS A 210 24.95 1.09 12.59
N ASP A 211 25.18 -0.17 12.83
CA ASP A 211 26.49 -0.77 13.09
C ASP A 211 27.10 -1.54 11.91
N ILE A 212 26.50 -1.45 10.69
CA ILE A 212 26.97 -2.16 9.49
C ILE A 212 28.46 -1.89 9.19
N GLY A 213 28.97 -0.72 9.59
CA GLY A 213 30.35 -0.32 9.39
C GLY A 213 31.37 -1.12 10.21
N LYS A 214 30.96 -1.85 11.25
CA LYS A 214 31.81 -2.77 12.03
C LYS A 214 32.46 -3.85 11.16
N ILE A 215 31.88 -4.16 9.99
CA ILE A 215 32.48 -5.08 9.02
C ILE A 215 33.87 -4.61 8.55
N GLY A 216 34.13 -3.31 8.55
CA GLY A 216 35.42 -2.70 8.20
C GLY A 216 36.43 -2.64 9.34
N ILE A 217 36.03 -2.95 10.58
CA ILE A 217 36.93 -2.92 11.74
C ILE A 217 37.75 -4.21 11.80
N PRO A 218 39.08 -4.14 11.99
CA PRO A 218 39.92 -5.32 12.14
C PRO A 218 39.53 -6.17 13.34
N ASP A 219 39.46 -7.51 13.20
CA ASP A 219 39.02 -8.45 14.24
C ASP A 219 39.84 -8.31 15.54
N ARG A 220 41.15 -8.02 15.43
CA ARG A 220 42.01 -7.79 16.59
C ARG A 220 41.59 -6.61 17.49
N ILE A 221 40.79 -5.68 16.92
CA ILE A 221 40.23 -4.53 17.64
C ILE A 221 38.80 -4.85 18.05
N LEU A 222 37.97 -5.29 17.13
CA LEU A 222 36.57 -5.57 17.37
C LEU A 222 36.36 -6.60 18.47
N LEU A 223 37.11 -7.71 18.43
CA LEU A 223 37.01 -8.84 19.37
C LEU A 223 38.00 -8.73 20.55
N LYS A 224 38.59 -7.56 20.79
CA LYS A 224 39.57 -7.39 21.86
C LYS A 224 38.94 -7.56 23.24
N PRO A 225 39.45 -8.48 24.08
CA PRO A 225 38.87 -8.77 25.38
C PRO A 225 39.20 -7.74 26.47
N SER A 226 39.93 -6.68 26.15
CA SER A 226 40.31 -5.62 27.10
C SER A 226 39.95 -4.25 26.54
N GLY A 227 40.07 -3.21 27.36
CA GLY A 227 39.84 -1.83 26.91
C GLY A 227 40.74 -1.45 25.73
N PHE A 228 40.25 -0.54 24.87
CA PHE A 228 40.99 -0.02 23.73
C PHE A 228 42.07 0.96 24.14
N THR A 229 43.20 0.94 23.44
CA THR A 229 44.16 2.07 23.46
C THR A 229 43.56 3.28 22.76
N PRO A 230 44.11 4.50 22.95
CA PRO A 230 43.62 5.68 22.21
C PRO A 230 43.54 5.48 20.67
N ASP A 231 44.58 4.88 20.08
CA ASP A 231 44.64 4.63 18.63
C ASP A 231 43.60 3.59 18.19
N GLU A 232 43.42 2.53 18.96
CA GLU A 232 42.38 1.50 18.71
C GLU A 232 40.98 2.09 18.81
N TRP A 233 40.76 3.01 19.75
CA TRP A 233 39.49 3.70 19.91
C TRP A 233 39.18 4.59 18.72
N GLU A 234 40.16 5.31 18.14
CA GLU A 234 39.96 6.05 16.88
C GLU A 234 39.58 5.15 15.72
N ILE A 235 40.19 3.95 15.61
CA ILE A 235 39.83 2.96 14.62
C ILE A 235 38.40 2.45 14.86
N MET A 236 38.03 2.15 16.10
CA MET A 236 36.68 1.68 16.46
C MET A 236 35.63 2.75 16.10
N LYS A 237 35.85 4.01 16.44
CA LYS A 237 34.91 5.11 16.08
C LYS A 237 34.69 5.26 14.58
N SER A 238 35.62 4.79 13.75
CA SER A 238 35.51 4.91 12.29
C SER A 238 34.38 4.05 11.70
N HIS A 239 33.80 3.07 12.45
CA HIS A 239 32.66 2.28 11.95
C HIS A 239 31.48 3.16 11.57
N ALA A 240 31.22 4.26 12.27
CA ALA A 240 30.13 5.18 11.96
C ALA A 240 30.27 5.77 10.53
N ALA A 241 31.46 6.27 10.19
CA ALA A 241 31.73 6.80 8.87
C ALA A 241 31.80 5.69 7.78
N MET A 242 32.32 4.50 8.14
CA MET A 242 32.33 3.36 7.22
C MET A 242 30.90 2.88 6.91
N GLY A 243 30.05 2.78 7.92
CA GLY A 243 28.64 2.41 7.74
C GLY A 243 27.91 3.39 6.83
N ALA A 244 28.07 4.67 7.07
CA ALA A 244 27.52 5.72 6.22
C ALA A 244 28.02 5.61 4.75
N LYS A 245 29.28 5.30 4.56
CA LYS A 245 29.85 5.10 3.21
C LYS A 245 29.32 3.85 2.52
N ILE A 246 29.11 2.75 3.25
CA ILE A 246 28.56 1.50 2.72
C ILE A 246 27.12 1.71 2.23
N LEU A 247 26.31 2.42 3.01
CA LEU A 247 24.89 2.62 2.74
C LEU A 247 24.60 3.82 1.83
N GLY A 248 25.54 4.76 1.74
CA GLY A 248 25.38 6.02 1.02
C GLY A 248 25.27 5.87 -0.50
N ASN A 249 24.90 6.99 -1.18
CA ASN A 249 24.72 7.07 -2.63
C ASN A 249 23.62 6.16 -3.19
N SER A 250 22.63 5.79 -2.42
CA SER A 250 21.49 4.97 -2.81
C SER A 250 20.29 5.83 -3.23
N LYS A 251 19.44 5.29 -4.11
CA LYS A 251 18.09 5.84 -4.37
C LYS A 251 17.06 5.35 -3.35
N SER A 252 17.40 4.37 -2.53
CA SER A 252 16.52 3.83 -1.50
C SER A 252 16.47 4.79 -0.30
N ARG A 253 15.25 5.22 0.06
CA ARG A 253 15.01 6.02 1.27
C ARG A 253 15.46 5.32 2.54
N TYR A 254 15.32 4.00 2.60
CA TYR A 254 15.75 3.18 3.74
C TYR A 254 17.27 3.18 3.91
N LEU A 255 18.03 3.02 2.82
CA LEU A 255 19.49 3.06 2.88
C LEU A 255 20.02 4.46 3.16
N ASN A 256 19.34 5.50 2.67
CA ASN A 256 19.72 6.88 2.98
C ASN A 256 19.52 7.20 4.48
N MET A 257 18.38 6.82 5.06
CA MET A 257 18.16 6.95 6.51
C MET A 257 19.11 6.05 7.30
N GLY A 258 19.40 4.83 6.84
CA GLY A 258 20.40 3.96 7.44
C GLY A 258 21.81 4.57 7.44
N SER A 259 22.20 5.21 6.35
CA SER A 259 23.45 5.97 6.24
C SER A 259 23.52 7.13 7.24
N GLU A 260 22.40 7.87 7.37
CA GLU A 260 22.27 8.96 8.32
C GLU A 260 22.39 8.46 9.78
N ILE A 261 21.69 7.36 10.10
CA ILE A 261 21.76 6.73 11.42
C ILE A 261 23.17 6.20 11.68
N ALA A 262 23.75 5.45 10.76
CA ALA A 262 25.09 4.88 10.93
C ALA A 262 26.15 5.96 11.21
N LEU A 263 26.06 7.11 10.52
CA LEU A 263 27.00 8.21 10.74
C LEU A 263 26.85 8.88 12.11
N ASN A 264 25.59 8.98 12.62
CA ASN A 264 25.30 9.91 13.71
C ASN A 264 24.75 9.24 14.99
N HIS A 265 24.59 7.92 15.06
CA HIS A 265 23.99 7.26 16.23
C HIS A 265 24.84 7.35 17.51
N HIS A 266 26.12 7.66 17.37
CA HIS A 266 27.04 7.94 18.50
C HIS A 266 27.25 9.43 18.77
N GLU A 267 26.59 10.31 18.00
CA GLU A 267 26.55 11.71 18.40
C GLU A 267 25.70 11.87 19.65
N ARG A 268 26.03 12.85 20.47
CA ARG A 268 25.37 13.11 21.75
C ARG A 268 24.77 14.49 21.75
N TRP A 269 23.63 14.65 22.37
CA TRP A 269 22.94 15.92 22.45
C TRP A 269 23.81 17.06 23.02
N ASP A 270 24.66 16.73 23.98
CA ASP A 270 25.61 17.65 24.60
C ASP A 270 26.84 18.01 23.72
N GLY A 271 26.99 17.40 22.55
CA GLY A 271 28.14 17.60 21.64
C GLY A 271 29.38 16.77 22.01
N GLY A 272 29.30 15.94 23.04
CA GLY A 272 30.41 15.06 23.46
C GLY A 272 30.50 13.76 22.68
N GLY A 273 29.73 13.59 21.59
CA GLY A 273 29.68 12.41 20.75
C GLY A 273 30.73 12.37 19.65
N TYR A 274 30.59 11.43 18.73
CA TYR A 274 31.45 11.27 17.54
C TYR A 274 30.62 10.80 16.34
N PRO A 275 31.12 10.96 15.09
CA PRO A 275 32.47 11.37 14.68
C PRO A 275 32.65 12.89 14.57
N ALA A 276 31.59 13.68 14.46
CA ALA A 276 31.69 15.12 14.16
C ALA A 276 31.53 16.02 15.41
N GLY A 277 31.04 15.47 16.54
CA GLY A 277 30.72 16.24 17.74
C GLY A 277 29.54 17.19 17.56
N LYS A 278 28.53 16.76 16.79
CA LYS A 278 27.27 17.51 16.58
C LYS A 278 26.53 17.68 17.89
N GLN A 279 25.82 18.82 18.01
CA GLN A 279 25.08 19.17 19.22
C GLN A 279 23.61 19.47 18.90
N GLY A 280 22.71 19.03 19.78
CA GLY A 280 21.30 19.37 19.71
C GLY A 280 20.65 18.88 18.39
N GLU A 281 19.92 19.78 17.74
CA GLU A 281 19.18 19.48 16.49
C GLU A 281 20.06 19.36 15.24
N GLU A 282 21.35 19.61 15.33
CA GLU A 282 22.29 19.29 14.24
C GLU A 282 22.37 17.77 14.02
N ILE A 283 22.04 16.98 15.07
CA ILE A 283 21.93 15.53 14.99
C ILE A 283 20.58 15.19 14.36
N PRO A 284 20.54 14.42 13.27
CA PRO A 284 19.28 13.99 12.66
C PRO A 284 18.36 13.28 13.66
N LEU A 285 17.05 13.50 13.54
CA LEU A 285 16.05 12.91 14.44
C LEU A 285 16.13 11.37 14.48
N SER A 286 16.34 10.74 13.33
CA SER A 286 16.53 9.29 13.20
C SER A 286 17.69 8.77 14.08
N ALA A 287 18.80 9.49 14.09
CA ALA A 287 19.97 9.14 14.91
C ALA A 287 19.76 9.44 16.41
N ARG A 288 19.05 10.53 16.75
CA ARG A 288 18.68 10.83 18.16
C ARG A 288 17.76 9.76 18.74
N ILE A 289 16.79 9.27 17.96
CA ILE A 289 15.93 8.14 18.35
C ILE A 289 16.76 6.87 18.51
N MET A 290 17.63 6.57 17.53
CA MET A 290 18.47 5.38 17.54
C MET A 290 19.38 5.35 18.76
N ASN A 291 20.00 6.47 19.13
CA ASN A 291 20.93 6.58 20.26
C ASN A 291 20.33 6.02 21.57
N ILE A 292 19.14 6.45 21.95
CA ILE A 292 18.50 5.99 23.19
C ILE A 292 18.05 4.51 23.10
N CYS A 293 17.61 4.06 21.91
CA CYS A 293 17.23 2.67 21.69
C CYS A 293 18.41 1.72 21.83
N ASP A 294 19.55 2.08 21.23
CA ASP A 294 20.78 1.30 21.31
C ASP A 294 21.33 1.24 22.75
N VAL A 295 21.40 2.38 23.43
CA VAL A 295 21.85 2.43 24.84
C VAL A 295 20.95 1.56 25.74
N TYR A 296 19.62 1.61 25.55
CA TYR A 296 18.70 0.78 26.31
C TYR A 296 18.95 -0.71 26.06
N ASP A 297 19.03 -1.13 24.81
CA ASP A 297 19.26 -2.54 24.46
C ASP A 297 20.63 -3.03 24.93
N ALA A 298 21.67 -2.21 24.79
CA ALA A 298 23.02 -2.51 25.30
C ALA A 298 23.07 -2.65 26.82
N LEU A 299 22.26 -1.92 27.59
CA LEU A 299 22.14 -2.08 29.04
C LEU A 299 21.39 -3.37 29.40
N ARG A 300 20.39 -3.74 28.64
CA ARG A 300 19.54 -4.91 28.86
C ARG A 300 20.16 -6.23 28.40
N SER A 301 21.08 -6.17 27.42
CA SER A 301 21.72 -7.35 26.84
C SER A 301 22.94 -7.79 27.65
N LYS A 302 23.11 -9.12 27.77
CA LYS A 302 24.31 -9.71 28.38
C LYS A 302 25.47 -9.58 27.38
N ARG A 303 26.60 -9.04 27.83
CA ARG A 303 27.86 -8.99 27.09
C ARG A 303 28.94 -9.82 27.75
N PRO A 304 30.00 -10.27 27.06
CA PRO A 304 31.04 -11.13 27.64
C PRO A 304 31.66 -10.57 28.95
N TYR A 305 31.70 -9.23 29.06
CA TYR A 305 32.32 -8.51 30.17
C TYR A 305 31.35 -7.78 31.09
N LYS A 306 30.00 -7.91 30.84
CA LYS A 306 28.98 -7.17 31.59
C LYS A 306 27.70 -7.99 31.74
N ALA A 307 27.26 -8.18 32.99
CA ALA A 307 25.95 -8.74 33.27
C ALA A 307 24.84 -7.78 32.72
N ALA A 308 23.73 -8.35 32.22
CA ALA A 308 22.58 -7.59 31.85
C ALA A 308 21.99 -6.88 33.08
N PHE A 309 21.60 -5.61 32.92
CA PHE A 309 20.80 -4.92 33.91
C PHE A 309 19.33 -5.30 33.78
N ASP A 310 18.58 -5.25 34.87
CA ASP A 310 17.13 -5.33 34.79
C ASP A 310 16.54 -4.05 34.18
N HIS A 311 15.24 -4.11 33.82
CA HIS A 311 14.56 -2.99 33.18
C HIS A 311 14.63 -1.70 34.03
N LYS A 312 14.34 -1.80 35.33
CA LYS A 312 14.29 -0.66 36.22
C LYS A 312 15.67 0.03 36.33
N THR A 313 16.72 -0.74 36.46
CA THR A 313 18.10 -0.23 36.51
C THR A 313 18.49 0.43 35.18
N ALA A 314 18.14 -0.17 34.05
CA ALA A 314 18.42 0.43 32.73
C ALA A 314 17.72 1.79 32.57
N VAL A 315 16.44 1.90 32.95
CA VAL A 315 15.71 3.17 32.95
C VAL A 315 16.33 4.19 33.89
N GLU A 316 16.75 3.80 35.11
CA GLU A 316 17.42 4.70 36.06
C GLU A 316 18.75 5.22 35.50
N ILE A 317 19.55 4.37 34.86
CA ILE A 317 20.82 4.78 34.22
C ILE A 317 20.56 5.82 33.10
N ILE A 318 19.59 5.60 32.25
CA ILE A 318 19.30 6.51 31.14
C ILE A 318 18.74 7.85 31.64
N THR A 319 17.89 7.83 32.67
CA THR A 319 17.18 9.02 33.16
C THR A 319 17.90 9.80 34.23
N ARG A 320 18.84 9.17 34.98
CA ARG A 320 19.56 9.78 36.09
C ARG A 320 21.08 9.76 35.95
N GLY A 321 21.59 8.86 35.12
CA GLY A 321 23.02 8.67 34.93
C GLY A 321 23.67 7.62 35.86
N ASP A 322 24.84 7.12 35.42
CA ASP A 322 25.69 6.18 36.17
C ASP A 322 27.18 6.57 36.19
N GLY A 323 27.48 7.80 35.74
CA GLY A 323 28.85 8.29 35.57
C GLY A 323 29.49 7.95 34.20
N ARG A 324 28.84 7.12 33.38
CA ARG A 324 29.20 6.86 31.98
C ARG A 324 28.09 7.35 31.02
N THR A 325 26.85 7.03 31.33
CA THR A 325 25.66 7.52 30.65
C THR A 325 25.09 8.68 31.45
N HIS A 326 24.77 9.78 30.79
CA HIS A 326 24.19 10.96 31.41
C HIS A 326 22.92 11.37 30.62
N PRO A 327 21.88 11.91 31.31
CA PRO A 327 20.67 12.39 30.64
C PRO A 327 20.94 13.41 29.53
N GLU A 328 21.97 14.22 29.68
CA GLU A 328 22.42 15.27 28.75
C GLU A 328 22.95 14.69 27.43
N HIS A 329 23.21 13.38 27.36
CA HIS A 329 23.58 12.70 26.11
C HIS A 329 22.41 12.58 25.12
N PHE A 330 21.17 12.63 25.63
CA PHE A 330 19.95 12.37 24.88
C PHE A 330 19.18 13.67 24.62
N ASP A 331 18.47 13.69 23.51
CA ASP A 331 17.48 14.74 23.22
C ASP A 331 16.44 14.80 24.36
N PRO A 332 16.22 15.96 24.98
CA PRO A 332 15.29 16.09 26.11
C PRO A 332 13.86 15.66 25.80
N VAL A 333 13.38 15.87 24.56
CA VAL A 333 12.04 15.47 24.12
C VAL A 333 11.95 13.95 24.00
N ILE A 334 12.98 13.33 23.41
CA ILE A 334 13.07 11.87 23.27
C ILE A 334 13.24 11.22 24.63
N LEU A 335 14.06 11.76 25.50
CA LEU A 335 14.26 11.26 26.86
C LEU A 335 12.96 11.31 27.68
N ALA A 336 12.18 12.39 27.55
CA ALA A 336 10.89 12.52 28.21
C ALA A 336 9.88 11.48 27.66
N ALA A 337 9.82 11.29 26.34
CA ALA A 337 8.99 10.27 25.70
C ALA A 337 9.38 8.85 26.15
N PHE A 338 10.67 8.53 26.19
CA PHE A 338 11.19 7.27 26.71
C PHE A 338 10.78 7.08 28.18
N SER A 339 10.99 8.09 29.03
CA SER A 339 10.67 8.04 30.46
C SER A 339 9.18 7.80 30.74
N GLN A 340 8.28 8.31 29.89
CA GLN A 340 6.83 8.09 30.02
C GLN A 340 6.38 6.74 29.49
N HIS A 341 7.07 6.20 28.49
CA HIS A 341 6.67 4.99 27.75
C HIS A 341 7.66 3.82 27.87
N HIS A 342 8.57 3.83 28.87
CA HIS A 342 9.63 2.82 29.02
C HIS A 342 9.09 1.38 29.12
N GLN A 343 7.85 1.19 29.57
CA GLN A 343 7.25 -0.15 29.67
C GLN A 343 7.14 -0.81 28.29
N MET A 344 6.84 -0.06 27.24
CA MET A 344 6.82 -0.56 25.88
C MET A 344 8.16 -1.18 25.46
N PHE A 345 9.28 -0.57 25.88
CA PHE A 345 10.62 -1.15 25.65
C PHE A 345 10.81 -2.48 26.39
N ALA A 346 10.32 -2.58 27.64
CA ALA A 346 10.36 -3.84 28.39
C ALA A 346 9.57 -4.95 27.72
N ASP A 347 8.38 -4.61 27.22
CA ASP A 347 7.48 -5.56 26.56
C ASP A 347 8.09 -6.08 25.24
N ILE A 348 8.66 -5.19 24.43
CA ILE A 348 9.41 -5.55 23.22
C ILE A 348 10.60 -6.45 23.56
N PHE A 349 11.39 -6.10 24.59
CA PHE A 349 12.55 -6.90 25.01
C PHE A 349 12.14 -8.31 25.46
N ALA A 350 11.00 -8.45 26.10
CA ALA A 350 10.51 -9.74 26.59
C ALA A 350 9.90 -10.62 25.49
N SER A 351 9.45 -10.02 24.39
CA SER A 351 8.79 -10.72 23.27
C SER A 351 9.76 -11.21 22.20
N LEU A 352 11.00 -10.70 22.17
CA LEU A 352 12.04 -10.99 21.18
C LEU A 352 13.34 -11.46 21.86
#